data_a299b44d3bf302fce796beffab330308
#
_entry.id   a299b44d3bf302fce796beffab330308
#
_cell.length_a   1.000
_cell.length_b   1.000
_cell.length_c   1.000
_cell.angle_alpha   90.00
_cell.angle_beta   90.00
_cell.angle_gamma   90.00
#
_symmetry.space_group_name_H-M   'P 1'
#
loop_
_entity.id
_entity.type
_entity.pdbx_description
1 polymer ?
#
loop_
_entity_poly.entity_id
_entity_poly.type
_entity_poly.pdbx_seq_one_letter_code
_entity_poly.pdbx_strand_id
1 'polypeptide(L)'
;MQNFDIPTMRSQIRASDEQRDAGLTEPDTLEMFKNLSYGPHGVENTFDLYYPKGTNTCLPTIINIHGGGFFYGDKELYRFYTMYLATQGFTVVNFNYRLAPKHHYPAPLEDTNTLMNWLIENVENYYVDLDHLFLVGDSAGAQLAEQYATLTSNSTYAQNFSFPVATVHFKAVALNCGAYFIGQDTPINQDFSYYFGETITPTLEKQFPVEAYITANFPPAFVTTATHDFLKDLAQPLTDLLNEKGVKAHCQLYASPDYSELGHVFHLNQKSDIAKQCNDEEMAFFKDFLA
;
A
#
# COMPACT_ATOMS: atom_id res chain seq x y z
N MET A 1 16.09 -24.89 -5.39
CA MET A 1 15.12 -24.15 -4.57
C MET A 1 15.81 -23.71 -3.30
N GLN A 2 16.10 -22.45 -3.12
CA GLN A 2 16.47 -21.95 -1.80
C GLN A 2 15.23 -22.09 -0.92
N ASN A 3 15.33 -22.92 0.13
CA ASN A 3 14.27 -22.97 1.15
C ASN A 3 14.21 -21.60 1.82
N PHE A 4 13.24 -20.79 1.44
CA PHE A 4 12.92 -19.54 2.10
C PHE A 4 12.43 -19.87 3.52
N ASP A 5 13.27 -19.69 4.51
CA ASP A 5 12.86 -19.82 5.91
C ASP A 5 12.07 -18.58 6.34
N ILE A 6 10.79 -18.54 5.93
CA ILE A 6 9.88 -17.43 6.20
C ILE A 6 9.79 -17.11 7.71
N PRO A 7 9.69 -18.07 8.64
CA PRO A 7 9.69 -17.77 10.07
C PRO A 7 10.92 -16.99 10.54
N THR A 8 12.12 -17.41 10.14
CA THR A 8 13.35 -16.69 10.49
C THR A 8 13.39 -15.29 9.86
N MET A 9 13.03 -15.17 8.59
CA MET A 9 12.96 -13.86 7.91
C MET A 9 11.98 -12.92 8.61
N ARG A 10 10.78 -13.37 8.95
CA ARG A 10 9.80 -12.57 9.71
C ARG A 10 10.38 -12.03 11.01
N SER A 11 11.08 -12.88 11.77
CA SER A 11 11.67 -12.49 13.04
C SER A 11 12.78 -11.45 12.86
N GLN A 12 13.63 -11.61 11.86
CA GLN A 12 14.74 -10.67 11.58
C GLN A 12 14.22 -9.30 11.12
N ILE A 13 13.26 -9.29 10.18
CA ILE A 13 12.67 -8.05 9.68
C ILE A 13 11.94 -7.33 10.81
N ARG A 14 11.16 -8.06 11.64
CA ARG A 14 10.46 -7.46 12.80
C ARG A 14 11.42 -6.81 13.78
N ALA A 15 12.52 -7.46 14.12
CA ALA A 15 13.52 -6.89 15.03
C ALA A 15 14.12 -5.58 14.47
N SER A 16 14.34 -5.52 13.16
CA SER A 16 14.81 -4.30 12.46
C SER A 16 13.76 -3.19 12.51
N ASP A 17 12.49 -3.51 12.23
CA ASP A 17 11.40 -2.53 12.25
C ASP A 17 11.11 -2.00 13.64
N GLU A 18 11.15 -2.87 14.67
CA GLU A 18 11.00 -2.46 16.07
C GLU A 18 12.15 -1.54 16.50
N GLN A 19 13.38 -1.80 16.04
CA GLN A 19 14.53 -0.91 16.29
C GLN A 19 14.38 0.43 15.55
N ARG A 20 13.89 0.43 14.29
CA ARG A 20 13.56 1.65 13.54
C ARG A 20 12.63 2.54 14.36
N ASP A 21 11.59 1.96 14.94
CA ASP A 21 10.52 2.70 15.63
C ASP A 21 10.79 2.92 17.13
N ALA A 22 11.83 2.32 17.68
CA ALA A 22 12.17 2.44 19.10
C ALA A 22 12.30 3.92 19.53
N GLY A 23 11.59 4.31 20.59
CA GLY A 23 11.58 5.67 21.14
C GLY A 23 10.58 6.62 20.48
N LEU A 24 9.88 6.22 19.40
CA LEU A 24 8.77 6.99 18.87
C LEU A 24 7.56 6.91 19.82
N THR A 25 6.78 7.98 19.86
CA THR A 25 5.55 8.09 20.65
C THR A 25 4.38 8.47 19.76
N GLU A 26 3.20 8.01 20.11
CA GLU A 26 1.96 8.37 19.39
C GLU A 26 1.71 9.89 19.53
N PRO A 27 1.37 10.59 18.42
CA PRO A 27 1.05 12.02 18.46
C PRO A 27 -0.17 12.27 19.35
N ASP A 28 -0.07 13.22 20.26
CA ASP A 28 -1.19 13.64 21.13
C ASP A 28 -2.23 14.49 20.41
N THR A 29 -1.98 14.85 19.17
CA THR A 29 -2.87 15.62 18.26
C THR A 29 -3.87 14.76 17.50
N LEU A 30 -3.80 13.43 17.63
CA LEU A 30 -4.69 12.49 16.96
C LEU A 30 -5.68 11.84 17.93
N GLU A 31 -6.82 11.49 17.38
CA GLU A 31 -7.74 10.49 17.91
C GLU A 31 -7.72 9.25 17.04
N MET A 32 -8.15 8.11 17.62
CA MET A 32 -8.04 6.84 16.92
C MET A 32 -9.09 5.82 17.36
N PHE A 33 -9.52 5.01 16.41
CA PHE A 33 -10.17 3.74 16.68
C PHE A 33 -9.18 2.61 16.41
N LYS A 34 -9.01 1.70 17.35
CA LYS A 34 -8.06 0.59 17.24
C LYS A 34 -8.77 -0.76 17.19
N ASN A 35 -8.19 -1.67 16.41
CA ASN A 35 -8.62 -3.07 16.31
C ASN A 35 -10.10 -3.24 15.88
N LEU A 36 -10.58 -2.37 14.99
CA LEU A 36 -11.89 -2.55 14.38
C LEU A 36 -11.85 -3.77 13.45
N SER A 37 -12.87 -4.62 13.53
CA SER A 37 -12.98 -5.79 12.65
C SER A 37 -13.72 -5.42 11.37
N TYR A 38 -13.18 -5.78 10.21
CA TYR A 38 -13.82 -5.56 8.92
C TYR A 38 -14.18 -6.86 8.17
N GLY A 39 -13.77 -8.02 8.71
CA GLY A 39 -13.99 -9.31 8.05
C GLY A 39 -13.89 -10.51 9.00
N PRO A 40 -14.05 -11.73 8.46
CA PRO A 40 -14.23 -12.94 9.27
C PRO A 40 -12.92 -13.58 9.78
N HIS A 41 -11.73 -13.06 9.43
CA HIS A 41 -10.45 -13.72 9.71
C HIS A 41 -9.77 -13.24 10.99
N GLY A 42 -10.54 -12.79 11.99
CA GLY A 42 -10.03 -12.38 13.30
C GLY A 42 -9.01 -11.24 13.20
N VAL A 43 -7.86 -11.41 13.83
CA VAL A 43 -6.79 -10.37 13.84
C VAL A 43 -6.25 -10.05 12.43
N GLU A 44 -6.35 -10.98 11.49
CA GLU A 44 -5.93 -10.76 10.10
C GLU A 44 -6.88 -9.84 9.33
N ASN A 45 -8.11 -9.62 9.84
CA ASN A 45 -9.08 -8.67 9.31
C ASN A 45 -9.42 -7.58 10.33
N THR A 46 -8.40 -6.96 10.90
CA THR A 46 -8.55 -5.79 11.76
C THR A 46 -7.84 -4.57 11.18
N PHE A 47 -8.33 -3.39 11.51
CA PHE A 47 -7.71 -2.13 11.15
C PHE A 47 -7.73 -1.14 12.29
N ASP A 48 -6.84 -0.15 12.20
CA ASP A 48 -6.86 1.06 13.01
C ASP A 48 -7.20 2.25 12.11
N LEU A 49 -7.86 3.23 12.69
CA LEU A 49 -8.22 4.46 12.01
C LEU A 49 -7.72 5.64 12.84
N TYR A 50 -7.00 6.55 12.20
CA TYR A 50 -6.39 7.72 12.79
C TYR A 50 -6.94 9.00 12.15
N TYR A 51 -7.21 10.02 12.96
CA TYR A 51 -7.69 11.33 12.47
C TYR A 51 -7.32 12.44 13.45
N PRO A 52 -7.24 13.73 13.02
CA PRO A 52 -6.93 14.84 13.87
C PRO A 52 -7.96 15.05 15.00
N LYS A 53 -7.51 15.37 16.21
CA LYS A 53 -8.39 15.69 17.33
C LYS A 53 -9.33 16.86 17.02
N GLY A 54 -10.56 16.73 17.51
CA GLY A 54 -11.60 17.74 17.31
C GLY A 54 -12.23 17.72 15.93
N THR A 55 -11.96 16.68 15.12
CA THR A 55 -12.64 16.44 13.85
C THR A 55 -14.15 16.26 14.09
N ASN A 56 -14.96 16.97 13.33
CA ASN A 56 -16.41 16.93 13.40
C ASN A 56 -17.10 16.78 12.02
N THR A 57 -16.32 16.62 10.97
CA THR A 57 -16.73 16.39 9.57
C THR A 57 -15.93 15.25 8.98
N CYS A 58 -16.41 14.64 7.88
CA CYS A 58 -15.61 13.70 7.11
C CYS A 58 -14.35 14.38 6.57
N LEU A 59 -13.25 13.66 6.56
CA LEU A 59 -11.96 14.11 6.06
C LEU A 59 -11.55 13.27 4.86
N PRO A 60 -10.78 13.84 3.91
CA PRO A 60 -10.13 13.06 2.88
C PRO A 60 -9.46 11.83 3.47
N THR A 61 -9.66 10.67 2.85
CA THR A 61 -9.33 9.40 3.50
C THR A 61 -8.25 8.64 2.74
N ILE A 62 -7.22 8.21 3.45
CA ILE A 62 -6.12 7.40 2.94
C ILE A 62 -6.30 5.96 3.41
N ILE A 63 -6.23 5.01 2.47
CA ILE A 63 -6.14 3.58 2.75
C ILE A 63 -4.69 3.16 2.58
N ASN A 64 -4.05 2.68 3.64
CA ASN A 64 -2.67 2.23 3.62
C ASN A 64 -2.58 0.70 3.51
N ILE A 65 -1.99 0.19 2.43
CA ILE A 65 -1.70 -1.24 2.23
C ILE A 65 -0.23 -1.47 2.55
N HIS A 66 0.05 -2.13 3.67
CA HIS A 66 1.42 -2.35 4.12
C HIS A 66 2.23 -3.28 3.20
N GLY A 67 3.55 -3.11 3.17
CA GLY A 67 4.49 -4.00 2.50
C GLY A 67 4.82 -5.27 3.28
N GLY A 68 5.93 -5.91 2.91
CA GLY A 68 6.43 -7.11 3.58
C GLY A 68 6.42 -8.37 2.72
N GLY A 69 6.63 -8.24 1.40
CA GLY A 69 6.82 -9.37 0.48
C GLY A 69 5.65 -10.34 0.44
N PHE A 70 4.43 -9.89 0.75
CA PHE A 70 3.20 -10.69 0.86
C PHE A 70 3.19 -11.72 2.00
N PHE A 71 4.27 -11.86 2.75
CA PHE A 71 4.39 -12.84 3.83
C PHE A 71 4.64 -12.22 5.21
N TYR A 72 4.87 -10.92 5.30
CA TYR A 72 5.23 -10.18 6.50
C TYR A 72 4.48 -8.85 6.57
N GLY A 73 4.51 -8.23 7.73
CA GLY A 73 3.91 -6.93 7.98
C GLY A 73 2.60 -7.02 8.76
N ASP A 74 2.27 -5.94 9.40
CA ASP A 74 1.00 -5.70 10.07
C ASP A 74 0.80 -4.20 10.34
N LYS A 75 -0.42 -3.82 10.70
CA LYS A 75 -0.77 -2.42 11.01
C LYS A 75 0.04 -1.81 12.16
N GLU A 76 0.55 -2.62 13.10
CA GLU A 76 1.34 -2.10 14.22
C GLU A 76 2.70 -1.58 13.78
N LEU A 77 3.31 -2.21 12.76
CA LEU A 77 4.59 -1.78 12.19
C LEU A 77 4.47 -0.51 11.35
N TYR A 78 3.28 -0.20 10.88
CA TYR A 78 3.00 0.97 10.05
C TYR A 78 2.35 2.12 10.82
N ARG A 79 2.06 1.94 12.13
CA ARG A 79 1.31 2.91 12.93
C ARG A 79 1.92 4.31 12.93
N PHE A 80 3.23 4.45 13.10
CA PHE A 80 3.85 5.78 13.17
C PHE A 80 3.87 6.52 11.84
N TYR A 81 4.08 5.80 10.74
CA TYR A 81 3.96 6.36 9.41
C TYR A 81 2.52 6.81 9.13
N THR A 82 1.54 5.95 9.36
CA THR A 82 0.13 6.26 9.11
C THR A 82 -0.41 7.33 10.04
N MET A 83 0.04 7.38 11.30
CA MET A 83 -0.24 8.50 12.20
C MET A 83 0.37 9.81 11.68
N TYR A 84 1.59 9.79 11.14
CA TYR A 84 2.18 10.97 10.52
C TYR A 84 1.30 11.50 9.37
N LEU A 85 0.84 10.62 8.48
CA LEU A 85 -0.08 11.02 7.40
C LEU A 85 -1.37 11.62 7.96
N ALA A 86 -1.92 11.07 9.05
CA ALA A 86 -3.13 11.59 9.68
C ALA A 86 -2.92 13.01 10.26
N THR A 87 -1.71 13.34 10.77
CA THR A 87 -1.41 14.70 11.23
C THR A 87 -1.48 15.75 10.12
N GLN A 88 -1.46 15.32 8.85
CA GLN A 88 -1.55 16.18 7.68
C GLN A 88 -2.99 16.55 7.27
N GLY A 89 -3.99 16.15 8.08
CA GLY A 89 -5.40 16.52 7.89
C GLY A 89 -6.25 15.44 7.20
N PHE A 90 -5.80 14.20 7.19
CA PHE A 90 -6.50 13.05 6.62
C PHE A 90 -7.07 12.12 7.70
N THR A 91 -8.14 11.43 7.36
CA THR A 91 -8.47 10.16 8.02
C THR A 91 -7.61 9.07 7.38
N VAL A 92 -6.91 8.28 8.18
CA VAL A 92 -6.02 7.23 7.67
C VAL A 92 -6.46 5.87 8.20
N VAL A 93 -6.72 4.94 7.29
CA VAL A 93 -7.06 3.54 7.56
C VAL A 93 -5.82 2.68 7.36
N ASN A 94 -5.38 2.04 8.44
CA ASN A 94 -4.19 1.19 8.47
C ASN A 94 -4.62 -0.22 8.88
N PHE A 95 -4.54 -1.20 7.98
CA PHE A 95 -5.18 -2.50 8.17
C PHE A 95 -4.24 -3.68 7.98
N ASN A 96 -4.59 -4.77 8.66
CA ASN A 96 -4.04 -6.09 8.41
C ASN A 96 -4.78 -6.77 7.27
N TYR A 97 -4.08 -7.60 6.53
CA TYR A 97 -4.64 -8.51 5.54
C TYR A 97 -3.99 -9.88 5.66
N ARG A 98 -4.65 -10.91 5.14
CA ARG A 98 -4.16 -12.30 5.17
C ARG A 98 -2.85 -12.45 4.41
N LEU A 99 -1.87 -13.14 5.02
CA LEU A 99 -0.50 -13.27 4.53
C LEU A 99 -0.15 -14.70 4.12
N ALA A 100 0.70 -14.79 3.09
CA ALA A 100 1.34 -16.03 2.67
C ALA A 100 2.33 -16.55 3.74
N PRO A 101 2.66 -17.83 3.75
CA PRO A 101 2.11 -18.91 2.92
C PRO A 101 0.79 -19.47 3.46
N LYS A 102 0.29 -18.99 4.60
CA LYS A 102 -0.97 -19.46 5.19
C LYS A 102 -2.16 -19.16 4.27
N HIS A 103 -2.12 -18.02 3.62
CA HIS A 103 -3.13 -17.57 2.67
C HIS A 103 -2.44 -17.11 1.37
N HIS A 104 -2.74 -17.80 0.29
CA HIS A 104 -2.20 -17.49 -1.03
C HIS A 104 -2.97 -16.35 -1.70
N TYR A 105 -2.39 -15.82 -2.77
CA TYR A 105 -3.07 -14.94 -3.70
C TYR A 105 -4.42 -15.56 -4.16
N PRO A 106 -5.51 -14.80 -4.28
CA PRO A 106 -5.61 -13.36 -4.14
C PRO A 106 -6.08 -12.87 -2.74
N ALA A 107 -5.85 -13.62 -1.66
CA ALA A 107 -6.38 -13.30 -0.33
C ALA A 107 -6.13 -11.83 0.13
N PRO A 108 -4.95 -11.20 -0.09
CA PRO A 108 -4.76 -9.78 0.26
C PRO A 108 -5.69 -8.83 -0.48
N LEU A 109 -5.98 -9.11 -1.76
CA LEU A 109 -6.91 -8.29 -2.56
C LEU A 109 -8.37 -8.50 -2.14
N GLU A 110 -8.76 -9.73 -1.79
CA GLU A 110 -10.08 -10.03 -1.23
C GLU A 110 -10.29 -9.26 0.08
N ASP A 111 -9.27 -9.22 0.93
CA ASP A 111 -9.32 -8.52 2.21
C ASP A 111 -9.38 -7.01 2.01
N THR A 112 -8.58 -6.45 1.08
CA THR A 112 -8.67 -5.05 0.70
C THR A 112 -10.08 -4.70 0.22
N ASN A 113 -10.66 -5.53 -0.63
CA ASN A 113 -12.02 -5.34 -1.14
C ASN A 113 -13.08 -5.46 -0.02
N THR A 114 -12.89 -6.38 0.93
CA THR A 114 -13.77 -6.54 2.09
C THR A 114 -13.73 -5.31 2.98
N LEU A 115 -12.54 -4.76 3.24
CA LEU A 115 -12.36 -3.51 3.97
C LEU A 115 -13.08 -2.35 3.26
N MET A 116 -12.92 -2.22 1.95
CA MET A 116 -13.58 -1.14 1.20
C MET A 116 -15.11 -1.23 1.26
N ASN A 117 -15.69 -2.43 1.14
CA ASN A 117 -17.13 -2.62 1.32
C ASN A 117 -17.57 -2.28 2.76
N TRP A 118 -16.78 -2.68 3.76
CA TRP A 118 -17.04 -2.34 5.15
C TRP A 118 -17.03 -0.83 5.37
N LEU A 119 -16.08 -0.11 4.81
CA LEU A 119 -16.02 1.36 4.89
C LEU A 119 -17.23 2.02 4.24
N ILE A 120 -17.65 1.55 3.07
CA ILE A 120 -18.88 2.05 2.39
C ILE A 120 -20.10 1.90 3.27
N GLU A 121 -20.25 0.76 3.96
CA GLU A 121 -21.38 0.48 4.83
C GLU A 121 -21.37 1.24 6.16
N ASN A 122 -20.19 1.72 6.61
CA ASN A 122 -19.99 2.28 7.94
C ASN A 122 -19.48 3.73 7.96
N VAL A 123 -19.39 4.39 6.81
CA VAL A 123 -18.78 5.72 6.64
C VAL A 123 -19.26 6.77 7.64
N GLU A 124 -20.56 6.76 7.98
CA GLU A 124 -21.19 7.76 8.86
C GLU A 124 -20.59 7.78 10.29
N ASN A 125 -19.88 6.73 10.69
CA ASN A 125 -19.40 6.56 12.06
C ASN A 125 -17.90 6.91 12.23
N TYR A 126 -17.15 7.15 11.14
CA TYR A 126 -15.69 7.11 11.19
C TYR A 126 -14.98 8.27 10.48
N TYR A 127 -15.63 9.38 10.21
CA TYR A 127 -15.04 10.56 9.55
C TYR A 127 -14.38 10.26 8.21
N VAL A 128 -14.87 9.23 7.50
CA VAL A 128 -14.37 8.80 6.18
C VAL A 128 -15.08 9.58 5.09
N ASP A 129 -14.34 10.15 4.16
CA ASP A 129 -14.87 10.78 2.94
C ASP A 129 -14.62 9.85 1.74
N LEU A 130 -15.69 9.22 1.26
CA LEU A 130 -15.64 8.31 0.10
C LEU A 130 -15.48 9.05 -1.24
N ASP A 131 -15.76 10.34 -1.29
CA ASP A 131 -15.58 11.16 -2.48
C ASP A 131 -14.11 11.60 -2.65
N HIS A 132 -13.32 11.57 -1.56
CA HIS A 132 -11.90 11.90 -1.57
C HIS A 132 -11.06 10.77 -0.97
N LEU A 133 -11.08 9.62 -1.66
CA LEU A 133 -10.29 8.44 -1.30
C LEU A 133 -8.91 8.47 -1.98
N PHE A 134 -7.90 8.13 -1.21
CA PHE A 134 -6.52 7.96 -1.65
C PHE A 134 -6.01 6.58 -1.24
N LEU A 135 -5.10 6.02 -2.03
CA LEU A 135 -4.53 4.71 -1.77
C LEU A 135 -3.01 4.83 -1.68
N VAL A 136 -2.43 4.29 -0.62
CA VAL A 136 -0.98 4.26 -0.40
C VAL A 136 -0.54 2.82 -0.21
N GLY A 137 0.62 2.48 -0.74
CA GLY A 137 1.27 1.20 -0.46
C GLY A 137 2.76 1.27 -0.70
N ASP A 138 3.49 0.36 -0.09
CA ASP A 138 4.93 0.24 -0.26
C ASP A 138 5.36 -1.20 -0.57
N SER A 139 6.43 -1.37 -1.35
CA SER A 139 6.95 -2.69 -1.69
C SER A 139 5.86 -3.63 -2.25
N ALA A 140 5.60 -4.76 -1.61
CA ALA A 140 4.47 -5.64 -1.93
C ALA A 140 3.11 -4.94 -1.78
N GLY A 141 2.96 -4.03 -0.80
CA GLY A 141 1.76 -3.22 -0.63
C GLY A 141 1.55 -2.22 -1.77
N ALA A 142 2.62 -1.69 -2.37
CA ALA A 142 2.52 -0.85 -3.56
C ALA A 142 2.03 -1.65 -4.78
N GLN A 143 2.49 -2.89 -4.94
CA GLN A 143 1.96 -3.78 -5.97
C GLN A 143 0.47 -4.08 -5.74
N LEU A 144 0.07 -4.37 -4.49
CA LEU A 144 -1.33 -4.57 -4.16
C LEU A 144 -2.17 -3.30 -4.39
N ALA A 145 -1.63 -2.12 -4.08
CA ALA A 145 -2.28 -0.84 -4.34
C ALA A 145 -2.45 -0.57 -5.85
N GLU A 146 -1.40 -0.80 -6.64
CA GLU A 146 -1.47 -0.73 -8.11
C GLU A 146 -2.53 -1.68 -8.66
N GLN A 147 -2.52 -2.93 -8.21
CA GLN A 147 -3.47 -3.94 -8.67
C GLN A 147 -4.91 -3.61 -8.25
N TYR A 148 -5.12 -3.15 -7.01
CA TYR A 148 -6.45 -2.77 -6.54
C TYR A 148 -6.98 -1.50 -7.23
N ALA A 149 -6.12 -0.51 -7.47
CA ALA A 149 -6.46 0.67 -8.27
C ALA A 149 -6.82 0.29 -9.72
N THR A 150 -6.12 -0.69 -10.30
CA THR A 150 -6.46 -1.23 -11.63
C THR A 150 -7.80 -1.97 -11.61
N LEU A 151 -8.10 -2.74 -10.56
CA LEU A 151 -9.39 -3.42 -10.38
C LEU A 151 -10.56 -2.44 -10.34
N THR A 152 -10.43 -1.35 -9.60
CA THR A 152 -11.50 -0.36 -9.44
C THR A 152 -11.67 0.55 -10.66
N SER A 153 -10.64 0.69 -11.50
CA SER A 153 -10.65 1.57 -12.67
C SER A 153 -10.85 0.86 -14.01
N ASN A 154 -10.80 -0.50 -14.03
CA ASN A 154 -10.95 -1.31 -15.24
C ASN A 154 -11.90 -2.49 -15.03
N SER A 155 -13.14 -2.34 -15.46
CA SER A 155 -14.17 -3.38 -15.32
C SER A 155 -13.88 -4.68 -16.08
N THR A 156 -13.12 -4.62 -17.18
CA THR A 156 -12.69 -5.82 -17.92
C THR A 156 -11.66 -6.61 -17.10
N TYR A 157 -10.73 -5.91 -16.44
CA TYR A 157 -9.78 -6.56 -15.54
C TYR A 157 -10.48 -7.17 -14.32
N ALA A 158 -11.44 -6.45 -13.73
CA ALA A 158 -12.23 -6.92 -12.60
C ALA A 158 -12.97 -8.25 -12.86
N GLN A 159 -13.36 -8.54 -14.10
CA GLN A 159 -13.99 -9.81 -14.47
C GLN A 159 -13.09 -11.05 -14.33
N ASN A 160 -11.77 -10.87 -14.18
CA ASN A 160 -10.85 -11.98 -13.93
C ASN A 160 -10.85 -12.44 -12.46
N PHE A 161 -11.62 -11.79 -11.57
CA PHE A 161 -11.67 -12.09 -10.14
C PHE A 161 -13.03 -12.68 -9.75
N SER A 162 -13.01 -13.55 -8.73
CA SER A 162 -14.21 -14.25 -8.26
C SER A 162 -15.08 -13.45 -7.28
N PHE A 163 -14.60 -12.29 -6.85
CA PHE A 163 -15.35 -11.41 -5.94
C PHE A 163 -15.83 -10.15 -6.65
N PRO A 164 -17.00 -9.60 -6.26
CA PRO A 164 -17.46 -8.32 -6.78
C PRO A 164 -16.58 -7.20 -6.23
N VAL A 165 -15.98 -6.42 -7.13
CA VAL A 165 -15.10 -5.31 -6.76
C VAL A 165 -15.95 -4.16 -6.19
N ALA A 166 -15.51 -3.59 -5.07
CA ALA A 166 -16.16 -2.45 -4.44
C ALA A 166 -16.23 -1.26 -5.40
N THR A 167 -17.38 -0.58 -5.40
CA THR A 167 -17.59 0.60 -6.25
C THR A 167 -17.01 1.83 -5.56
N VAL A 168 -15.74 2.06 -5.75
CA VAL A 168 -15.00 3.22 -5.22
C VAL A 168 -14.15 3.85 -6.30
N HIS A 169 -13.81 5.13 -6.10
CA HIS A 169 -12.94 5.87 -6.99
C HIS A 169 -11.82 6.53 -6.18
N PHE A 170 -10.58 6.16 -6.46
CA PHE A 170 -9.43 6.80 -5.85
C PHE A 170 -9.07 8.08 -6.60
N LYS A 171 -8.92 9.21 -5.88
CA LYS A 171 -8.52 10.50 -6.45
C LYS A 171 -7.05 10.48 -6.89
N ALA A 172 -6.19 9.78 -6.13
CA ALA A 172 -4.80 9.53 -6.47
C ALA A 172 -4.25 8.33 -5.68
N VAL A 173 -3.09 7.82 -6.10
CA VAL A 173 -2.36 6.76 -5.41
C VAL A 173 -0.92 7.16 -5.16
N ALA A 174 -0.33 6.68 -4.05
CA ALA A 174 1.10 6.75 -3.79
C ALA A 174 1.68 5.33 -3.73
N LEU A 175 2.71 5.11 -4.53
CA LEU A 175 3.31 3.81 -4.78
C LEU A 175 4.79 3.88 -4.40
N ASN A 176 5.12 3.44 -3.18
CA ASN A 176 6.41 3.65 -2.55
C ASN A 176 7.30 2.41 -2.67
N CYS A 177 8.49 2.54 -3.29
CA CYS A 177 9.48 1.44 -3.40
C CYS A 177 8.87 0.11 -3.89
N GLY A 178 7.97 0.15 -4.87
CA GLY A 178 7.06 -0.95 -5.17
C GLY A 178 7.65 -2.09 -5.98
N ALA A 179 7.06 -3.28 -5.79
CA ALA A 179 7.39 -4.52 -6.50
C ALA A 179 6.50 -4.68 -7.74
N TYR A 180 6.72 -3.87 -8.75
CA TYR A 180 5.94 -3.87 -9.99
C TYR A 180 6.42 -4.93 -11.00
N PHE A 181 5.64 -5.15 -12.06
CA PHE A 181 5.96 -6.07 -13.18
C PHE A 181 6.15 -7.53 -12.75
N ILE A 182 5.42 -7.98 -11.72
CA ILE A 182 5.42 -9.39 -11.29
C ILE A 182 4.87 -10.25 -12.43
N GLY A 183 5.54 -11.39 -12.67
CA GLY A 183 5.17 -12.30 -13.75
C GLY A 183 5.74 -11.94 -15.11
N GLN A 184 6.51 -10.85 -15.22
CA GLN A 184 7.27 -10.48 -16.41
C GLN A 184 8.74 -10.91 -16.28
N ASP A 185 9.49 -10.84 -17.37
CA ASP A 185 10.93 -11.12 -17.37
C ASP A 185 11.70 -9.91 -16.79
N THR A 186 11.66 -9.77 -15.48
CA THR A 186 12.26 -8.68 -14.73
C THR A 186 13.21 -9.21 -13.64
N PRO A 187 14.10 -8.36 -13.09
CA PRO A 187 15.00 -8.75 -12.00
C PRO A 187 14.30 -9.28 -10.74
N ILE A 188 12.98 -9.04 -10.60
CA ILE A 188 12.17 -9.55 -9.48
C ILE A 188 11.70 -10.99 -9.72
N ASN A 189 12.13 -11.68 -10.75
CA ASN A 189 11.78 -13.09 -10.97
C ASN A 189 12.31 -13.98 -9.82
N GLN A 190 11.82 -13.69 -8.62
CA GLN A 190 11.97 -14.50 -7.43
C GLN A 190 10.92 -15.60 -7.46
N ASP A 191 11.22 -16.69 -6.78
CA ASP A 191 10.25 -17.74 -6.54
C ASP A 191 9.14 -17.22 -5.60
N PHE A 192 8.03 -16.75 -6.18
CA PHE A 192 6.83 -16.35 -5.45
C PHE A 192 5.88 -17.52 -5.18
N SER A 193 6.36 -18.76 -5.25
CA SER A 193 5.50 -19.94 -5.00
C SER A 193 4.85 -19.91 -3.61
N TYR A 194 5.51 -19.32 -2.62
CA TYR A 194 4.91 -19.11 -1.30
C TYR A 194 3.67 -18.20 -1.33
N TYR A 195 3.56 -17.31 -2.32
CA TYR A 195 2.43 -16.38 -2.48
C TYR A 195 1.39 -16.88 -3.48
N PHE A 196 1.83 -17.35 -4.64
CA PHE A 196 0.93 -17.82 -5.70
C PHE A 196 0.54 -19.29 -5.58
N GLY A 197 1.25 -20.09 -4.78
CA GLY A 197 1.20 -21.54 -4.76
C GLY A 197 2.15 -22.15 -5.81
N GLU A 198 2.25 -23.46 -5.80
CA GLU A 198 3.22 -24.20 -6.66
C GLU A 198 2.82 -24.22 -8.15
N THR A 199 1.56 -23.94 -8.45
CA THR A 199 1.03 -24.06 -9.82
C THR A 199 0.48 -22.73 -10.30
N ILE A 200 1.02 -22.24 -11.42
CA ILE A 200 0.43 -21.10 -12.15
C ILE A 200 -0.83 -21.60 -12.83
N THR A 201 -1.96 -21.03 -12.47
CA THR A 201 -3.28 -21.38 -13.04
C THR A 201 -3.61 -20.45 -14.20
N PRO A 202 -4.49 -20.89 -15.16
CA PRO A 202 -4.97 -19.99 -16.23
C PRO A 202 -5.68 -18.73 -15.70
N THR A 203 -6.21 -18.77 -14.48
CA THR A 203 -6.78 -17.59 -13.81
C THR A 203 -5.69 -16.61 -13.41
N LEU A 204 -4.61 -17.11 -12.81
CA LEU A 204 -3.47 -16.30 -12.41
C LEU A 204 -2.80 -15.63 -13.63
N GLU A 205 -2.64 -16.37 -14.74
CA GLU A 205 -2.10 -15.82 -16.01
C GLU A 205 -2.95 -14.68 -16.58
N LYS A 206 -4.25 -14.65 -16.30
CA LYS A 206 -5.14 -13.54 -16.68
C LYS A 206 -5.10 -12.36 -15.71
N GLN A 207 -4.58 -12.56 -14.51
CA GLN A 207 -4.49 -11.53 -13.48
C GLN A 207 -3.13 -10.85 -13.45
N PHE A 208 -2.11 -11.46 -14.07
CA PHE A 208 -0.77 -10.91 -14.24
C PHE A 208 -0.34 -11.04 -15.71
N PRO A 209 0.38 -10.02 -16.25
CA PRO A 209 0.85 -8.80 -15.59
C PRO A 209 -0.27 -7.76 -15.40
N VAL A 210 -0.27 -7.06 -14.24
CA VAL A 210 -1.26 -6.02 -13.88
C VAL A 210 -1.20 -4.85 -14.87
N GLU A 211 0.00 -4.45 -15.23
CA GLU A 211 0.32 -3.28 -16.06
C GLU A 211 -0.29 -3.36 -17.47
N ALA A 212 -0.57 -4.57 -17.97
CA ALA A 212 -1.27 -4.75 -19.24
C ALA A 212 -2.73 -4.25 -19.20
N TYR A 213 -3.30 -4.14 -18.00
CA TYR A 213 -4.69 -3.71 -17.77
C TYR A 213 -4.84 -2.25 -17.36
N ILE A 214 -3.73 -1.56 -17.11
CA ILE A 214 -3.77 -0.13 -16.82
C ILE A 214 -4.28 0.65 -18.02
N THR A 215 -5.23 1.56 -17.76
CA THR A 215 -5.85 2.45 -18.75
C THR A 215 -5.78 3.89 -18.28
N ALA A 216 -6.21 4.83 -19.11
CA ALA A 216 -6.30 6.25 -18.74
C ALA A 216 -7.25 6.53 -17.54
N ASN A 217 -8.05 5.54 -17.12
CA ASN A 217 -8.91 5.65 -15.94
C ASN A 217 -8.19 5.32 -14.63
N PHE A 218 -6.95 4.85 -14.67
CA PHE A 218 -6.14 4.63 -13.49
C PHE A 218 -5.93 5.97 -12.77
N PRO A 219 -6.00 6.03 -11.43
CA PRO A 219 -5.85 7.28 -10.72
C PRO A 219 -4.45 7.90 -10.90
N PRO A 220 -4.32 9.23 -10.83
CA PRO A 220 -3.03 9.90 -10.79
C PRO A 220 -2.09 9.27 -9.76
N ALA A 221 -0.80 9.14 -10.10
CA ALA A 221 0.14 8.36 -9.30
C ALA A 221 1.39 9.15 -8.89
N PHE A 222 1.73 9.08 -7.60
CA PHE A 222 3.01 9.50 -7.06
C PHE A 222 3.85 8.25 -6.80
N VAL A 223 4.91 8.05 -7.58
CA VAL A 223 5.77 6.87 -7.49
C VAL A 223 7.08 7.27 -6.84
N THR A 224 7.47 6.62 -5.75
CA THR A 224 8.72 6.96 -5.06
C THR A 224 9.67 5.78 -4.98
N THR A 225 10.97 6.09 -4.99
CA THR A 225 12.04 5.15 -4.71
C THR A 225 13.26 5.87 -4.16
N ALA A 226 14.29 5.11 -3.78
CA ALA A 226 15.52 5.65 -3.23
C ALA A 226 16.75 5.03 -3.89
N THR A 227 17.90 5.71 -3.77
CA THR A 227 19.16 5.31 -4.43
C THR A 227 19.59 3.88 -4.10
N HIS A 228 19.34 3.42 -2.85
CA HIS A 228 19.75 2.09 -2.37
C HIS A 228 18.56 1.13 -2.19
N ASP A 229 17.40 1.48 -2.75
CA ASP A 229 16.31 0.55 -2.89
C ASP A 229 16.64 -0.52 -3.94
N PHE A 230 16.50 -1.79 -3.58
CA PHE A 230 16.78 -2.90 -4.51
C PHE A 230 15.70 -3.03 -5.60
N LEU A 231 14.54 -2.36 -5.44
CA LEU A 231 13.47 -2.29 -6.44
C LEU A 231 13.48 -0.98 -7.25
N LYS A 232 14.44 -0.10 -7.03
CA LYS A 232 14.47 1.26 -7.60
C LYS A 232 14.29 1.32 -9.12
N ASP A 233 14.82 0.32 -9.82
CA ASP A 233 14.83 0.29 -11.29
C ASP A 233 13.44 0.00 -11.88
N LEU A 234 12.42 -0.25 -11.05
CA LEU A 234 11.04 -0.49 -11.46
C LEU A 234 10.17 0.79 -11.42
N ALA A 235 10.55 1.78 -10.62
CA ALA A 235 9.74 2.98 -10.40
C ALA A 235 9.59 3.83 -11.67
N GLN A 236 10.69 4.12 -12.37
CA GLN A 236 10.65 4.91 -13.60
C GLN A 236 9.91 4.20 -14.74
N PRO A 237 10.16 2.90 -15.02
CA PRO A 237 9.38 2.16 -16.02
C PRO A 237 7.87 2.15 -15.76
N LEU A 238 7.42 2.00 -14.51
CA LEU A 238 6.00 2.10 -14.20
C LEU A 238 5.47 3.51 -14.46
N THR A 239 6.21 4.54 -14.05
CA THR A 239 5.81 5.93 -14.28
C THR A 239 5.69 6.25 -15.77
N ASP A 240 6.64 5.78 -16.58
CA ASP A 240 6.64 5.98 -18.02
C ASP A 240 5.42 5.29 -18.67
N LEU A 241 5.13 4.05 -18.27
CA LEU A 241 3.95 3.32 -18.72
C LEU A 241 2.64 4.03 -18.34
N LEU A 242 2.52 4.52 -17.10
CA LEU A 242 1.35 5.28 -16.65
C LEU A 242 1.15 6.53 -17.52
N ASN A 243 2.21 7.30 -17.76
CA ASN A 243 2.15 8.49 -18.62
C ASN A 243 1.82 8.15 -20.08
N GLU A 244 2.34 7.05 -20.64
CA GLU A 244 1.99 6.54 -21.96
C GLU A 244 0.51 6.15 -22.06
N LYS A 245 -0.09 5.66 -20.98
CA LYS A 245 -1.53 5.36 -20.88
C LYS A 245 -2.40 6.60 -20.68
N GLY A 246 -1.80 7.79 -20.52
CA GLY A 246 -2.52 9.05 -20.30
C GLY A 246 -2.85 9.33 -18.82
N VAL A 247 -2.24 8.60 -17.90
CA VAL A 247 -2.35 8.84 -16.46
C VAL A 247 -1.32 9.88 -16.03
N LYS A 248 -1.71 10.88 -15.23
CA LYS A 248 -0.77 11.83 -14.62
C LYS A 248 0.07 11.10 -13.58
N ALA A 249 1.33 10.78 -13.88
CA ALA A 249 2.24 10.09 -12.97
C ALA A 249 3.55 10.85 -12.82
N HIS A 250 4.07 10.87 -11.60
CA HIS A 250 5.34 11.48 -11.23
C HIS A 250 6.22 10.48 -10.50
N CYS A 251 7.48 10.35 -10.93
CA CYS A 251 8.49 9.54 -10.24
C CYS A 251 9.43 10.45 -9.44
N GLN A 252 9.55 10.18 -8.14
CA GLN A 252 10.49 10.88 -7.26
C GLN A 252 11.55 9.91 -6.76
N LEU A 253 12.80 10.10 -7.22
CA LEU A 253 13.96 9.38 -6.72
C LEU A 253 14.61 10.20 -5.59
N TYR A 254 14.66 9.64 -4.39
CA TYR A 254 15.41 10.24 -3.27
C TYR A 254 16.85 9.76 -3.28
N ALA A 255 17.77 10.71 -3.16
CA ALA A 255 19.21 10.47 -3.18
C ALA A 255 19.89 11.21 -2.03
N SER A 256 20.82 10.55 -1.36
CA SER A 256 21.69 11.14 -0.33
C SER A 256 23.09 10.53 -0.43
N PRO A 257 24.15 11.27 -0.03
CA PRO A 257 25.46 10.68 0.19
C PRO A 257 25.50 9.74 1.40
N ASP A 258 24.53 9.80 2.30
CA ASP A 258 24.41 8.89 3.42
C ASP A 258 23.61 7.64 3.05
N TYR A 259 24.34 6.52 2.96
CA TYR A 259 23.78 5.23 2.55
C TYR A 259 22.82 4.62 3.56
N SER A 260 22.92 4.97 4.83
CA SER A 260 22.14 4.34 5.90
C SER A 260 20.66 4.74 5.88
N GLU A 261 20.31 5.87 5.27
CA GLU A 261 18.96 6.44 5.34
C GLU A 261 18.06 6.11 4.15
N LEU A 262 18.63 5.75 2.98
CA LEU A 262 17.90 5.66 1.72
C LEU A 262 17.84 4.24 1.14
N GLY A 263 17.60 3.27 1.99
CA GLY A 263 17.33 1.90 1.60
C GLY A 263 15.86 1.68 1.18
N HIS A 264 15.52 0.41 1.01
CA HIS A 264 14.15 -0.01 0.72
C HIS A 264 13.17 0.48 1.80
N VAL A 265 12.05 1.04 1.38
CA VAL A 265 10.97 1.61 2.23
C VAL A 265 11.43 2.64 3.28
N PHE A 266 12.43 3.46 2.92
CA PHE A 266 13.04 4.47 3.79
C PHE A 266 12.02 5.45 4.40
N HIS A 267 10.93 5.75 3.69
CA HIS A 267 9.86 6.67 4.07
C HIS A 267 9.15 6.28 5.38
N LEU A 268 9.26 5.00 5.80
CA LEU A 268 8.71 4.52 7.07
C LEU A 268 9.49 5.01 8.29
N ASN A 269 10.75 5.46 8.14
CA ASN A 269 11.58 5.90 9.25
C ASN A 269 11.21 7.32 9.70
N GLN A 270 10.28 7.43 10.63
CA GLN A 270 9.78 8.72 11.13
C GLN A 270 10.81 9.53 11.95
N LYS A 271 12.04 9.03 12.12
CA LYS A 271 13.16 9.78 12.72
C LYS A 271 14.02 10.47 11.66
N SER A 272 13.88 10.09 10.38
CA SER A 272 14.65 10.63 9.26
C SER A 272 13.96 11.85 8.64
N ASP A 273 14.70 12.93 8.48
CA ASP A 273 14.17 14.16 7.86
C ASP A 273 13.83 13.95 6.38
N ILE A 274 14.63 13.14 5.65
CA ILE A 274 14.36 12.85 4.25
C ILE A 274 13.14 11.92 4.08
N ALA A 275 12.85 11.05 5.04
CA ALA A 275 11.63 10.27 5.06
C ALA A 275 10.40 11.17 5.27
N LYS A 276 10.48 12.13 6.20
CA LYS A 276 9.42 13.12 6.41
C LYS A 276 9.22 13.99 5.18
N GLN A 277 10.29 14.44 4.52
CA GLN A 277 10.20 15.19 3.27
C GLN A 277 9.44 14.36 2.22
N CYS A 278 9.76 13.07 2.05
CA CYS A 278 9.05 12.20 1.14
C CYS A 278 7.55 12.12 1.46
N ASN A 279 7.21 11.94 2.74
CA ASN A 279 5.83 11.86 3.20
C ASN A 279 5.08 13.19 3.02
N ASP A 280 5.75 14.33 3.23
CA ASP A 280 5.17 15.67 3.00
C ASP A 280 4.91 15.93 1.51
N GLU A 281 5.81 15.53 0.62
CA GLU A 281 5.64 15.62 -0.84
C GLU A 281 4.51 14.72 -1.33
N GLU A 282 4.37 13.51 -0.77
CA GLU A 282 3.25 12.60 -1.01
C GLU A 282 1.91 13.25 -0.60
N MET A 283 1.85 13.84 0.60
CA MET A 283 0.65 14.52 1.09
C MET A 283 0.35 15.80 0.29
N ALA A 284 1.36 16.53 -0.15
CA ALA A 284 1.17 17.68 -1.04
C ALA A 284 0.56 17.23 -2.38
N PHE A 285 1.05 16.14 -2.97
CA PHE A 285 0.47 15.57 -4.18
C PHE A 285 -1.01 15.19 -3.99
N PHE A 286 -1.38 14.56 -2.88
CA PHE A 286 -2.78 14.22 -2.62
C PHE A 286 -3.68 15.46 -2.45
N LYS A 287 -3.17 16.49 -1.81
CA LYS A 287 -3.90 17.77 -1.61
C LYS A 287 -4.26 18.47 -2.93
N ASP A 288 -3.50 18.24 -4.01
CA ASP A 288 -3.83 18.76 -5.36
C ASP A 288 -5.15 18.20 -5.91
N PHE A 289 -5.68 17.11 -5.35
CA PHE A 289 -6.90 16.45 -5.78
C PHE A 289 -8.09 16.58 -4.82
N LEU A 290 -8.01 17.54 -3.88
CA LEU A 290 -9.09 17.85 -2.94
C LEU A 290 -10.07 18.94 -3.45
N ALA A 291 -9.78 19.54 -4.59
CA ALA A 291 -10.59 20.62 -5.17
C ALA A 291 -11.70 20.08 -6.08
#